data_16b73cce0c978c4ff26349c4782d944a
#
_entry.id   16b73cce0c978c4ff26349c4782d944a
#
_cell.length_a   1.000
_cell.length_b   1.000
_cell.length_c   1.000
_cell.angle_alpha   90.00
_cell.angle_beta   90.00
_cell.angle_gamma   90.00
#
_symmetry.space_group_name_H-M   'P 1'
#
loop_
_entity.id
_entity.type
_entity.pdbx_description
1 polymer ?
#
loop_
_entity_poly.entity_id
_entity_poly.type
_entity_poly.pdbx_seq_one_letter_code
_entity_poly.pdbx_strand_id
1 'polypeptide(L)'
;DLPVIIEDSLVFTLQSGKIQSVVLTANAQNVNLLKGEIITENRVFDADIPYLIYDSLVVGPEALVELNAGTTLMFQSNADLIVRGQLICNGTIDNPVVFRGARTDKMFPYLPYDRLDAQWDGIRIMPESFGNVFESVDIHGGSYGIECSLAGIEYYKLQMHNSKVHNVSADALRMDYCAGRFVNCEFSNAGGNCVTLIGGYNE
;
A
#
# COMPACT_ATOMS: atom_id res chain seq x y z
N ASP A 1 1.47 14.83 -11.18
CA ASP A 1 2.79 15.34 -11.59
C ASP A 1 3.84 14.26 -11.36
N LEU A 2 4.72 14.06 -12.35
CA LEU A 2 5.86 13.12 -12.23
C LEU A 2 6.82 13.62 -11.15
N PRO A 3 7.55 12.71 -10.46
CA PRO A 3 8.60 13.12 -9.54
C PRO A 3 9.60 14.06 -10.25
N VAL A 4 9.89 15.19 -9.62
CA VAL A 4 10.89 16.15 -10.13
C VAL A 4 12.23 15.80 -9.50
N ILE A 5 13.24 15.59 -10.34
CA ILE A 5 14.62 15.41 -9.88
C ILE A 5 15.25 16.79 -9.75
N ILE A 6 15.69 17.15 -8.55
CA ILE A 6 16.43 18.36 -8.26
C ILE A 6 17.88 17.96 -8.07
N GLU A 7 18.77 18.55 -8.83
CA GLU A 7 20.23 18.31 -8.72
C GLU A 7 20.96 19.60 -8.37
N ASP A 8 21.93 19.49 -7.48
CA ASP A 8 22.87 20.54 -7.13
C ASP A 8 24.24 19.92 -6.89
N SER A 9 25.30 20.74 -6.84
CA SER A 9 26.66 20.25 -6.67
C SER A 9 27.41 21.01 -5.57
N LEU A 10 27.97 20.26 -4.64
CA LEU A 10 28.98 20.79 -3.70
C LEU A 10 30.36 20.75 -4.38
N VAL A 11 30.97 21.91 -4.53
CA VAL A 11 32.30 22.04 -5.14
C VAL A 11 33.33 22.35 -4.07
N PHE A 12 34.38 21.55 -3.99
CA PHE A 12 35.48 21.69 -3.06
C PHE A 12 36.76 22.06 -3.83
N THR A 13 37.41 23.16 -3.45
CA THR A 13 38.73 23.53 -3.95
C THR A 13 39.77 23.21 -2.88
N LEU A 14 40.62 22.26 -3.17
CA LEU A 14 41.73 21.87 -2.26
C LEU A 14 42.84 22.92 -2.28
N GLN A 15 43.66 22.97 -1.25
CA GLN A 15 44.83 23.87 -1.20
C GLN A 15 45.82 23.65 -2.36
N SER A 16 45.81 22.45 -2.95
CA SER A 16 46.59 22.11 -4.16
C SER A 16 46.02 22.69 -5.45
N GLY A 17 44.92 23.40 -5.39
CA GLY A 17 44.17 23.92 -6.57
C GLY A 17 43.31 22.85 -7.26
N LYS A 18 43.29 21.61 -6.79
CA LYS A 18 42.42 20.55 -7.35
C LYS A 18 40.99 20.80 -6.95
N ILE A 19 40.09 20.73 -7.92
CA ILE A 19 38.63 20.85 -7.71
C ILE A 19 38.03 19.45 -7.65
N GLN A 20 37.16 19.21 -6.68
CA GLN A 20 36.31 18.03 -6.56
C GLN A 20 34.86 18.47 -6.41
N SER A 21 33.93 17.73 -7.00
CA SER A 21 32.51 18.00 -6.85
C SER A 21 31.78 16.74 -6.41
N VAL A 22 30.76 16.94 -5.58
CA VAL A 22 29.78 15.91 -5.18
C VAL A 22 28.42 16.39 -5.68
N VAL A 23 27.79 15.59 -6.53
CA VAL A 23 26.43 15.86 -7.00
C VAL A 23 25.45 15.41 -5.93
N LEU A 24 24.54 16.29 -5.55
CA LEU A 24 23.41 16.04 -4.68
C LEU A 24 22.15 15.92 -5.53
N THR A 25 21.44 14.82 -5.40
CA THR A 25 20.19 14.57 -6.12
C THR A 25 19.06 14.38 -5.13
N ALA A 26 17.95 15.06 -5.33
CA ALA A 26 16.73 14.89 -4.56
C ALA A 26 15.54 14.63 -5.48
N ASN A 27 14.70 13.67 -5.10
CA ASN A 27 13.43 13.44 -5.77
C ASN A 27 12.33 14.17 -5.00
N ALA A 28 11.61 15.06 -5.68
CA ALA A 28 10.47 15.79 -5.14
C ALA A 28 9.19 15.36 -5.84
N GLN A 29 8.14 15.15 -5.08
CA GLN A 29 6.81 14.81 -5.59
C GLN A 29 5.74 15.53 -4.76
N ASN A 30 4.70 16.03 -5.41
CA ASN A 30 3.54 16.55 -4.70
C ASN A 30 2.77 15.38 -4.11
N VAL A 31 2.37 15.52 -2.84
CA VAL A 31 1.60 14.49 -2.12
C VAL A 31 0.57 15.13 -1.20
N ASN A 32 -0.54 14.44 -0.99
CA ASN A 32 -1.47 14.71 0.11
C ASN A 32 -0.93 14.00 1.35
N LEU A 33 -0.50 14.76 2.35
CA LEU A 33 0.09 14.19 3.57
C LEU A 33 -0.99 13.81 4.58
N LEU A 34 -1.00 12.54 5.02
CA LEU A 34 -1.84 12.01 6.09
C LEU A 34 -0.91 11.49 7.20
N LYS A 35 -1.15 11.91 8.44
CA LYS A 35 -0.29 11.51 9.56
C LYS A 35 -1.12 11.05 10.75
N GLY A 36 -1.09 9.73 11.01
CA GLY A 36 -1.83 9.11 12.12
C GLY A 36 -3.32 9.43 12.05
N GLU A 37 -3.88 9.48 10.84
CA GLU A 37 -5.25 9.94 10.62
C GLU A 37 -6.26 8.83 10.88
N ILE A 38 -7.33 9.18 11.61
CA ILE A 38 -8.50 8.31 11.81
C ILE A 38 -9.66 8.95 11.05
N ILE A 39 -10.13 8.26 10.00
CA ILE A 39 -11.29 8.68 9.20
C ILE A 39 -12.55 8.24 9.93
N THR A 40 -13.35 9.18 10.41
CA THR A 40 -14.58 8.92 11.18
C THR A 40 -15.86 9.13 10.39
N GLU A 41 -15.75 9.71 9.18
CA GLU A 41 -16.85 10.00 8.28
C GLU A 41 -16.56 9.41 6.89
N ASN A 42 -17.59 9.29 6.06
CA ASN A 42 -17.40 8.79 4.70
C ASN A 42 -16.47 9.71 3.92
N ARG A 43 -15.52 9.11 3.21
CA ARG A 43 -14.50 9.85 2.45
C ARG A 43 -14.17 9.18 1.14
N VAL A 44 -14.00 9.99 0.11
CA VAL A 44 -13.52 9.56 -1.21
C VAL A 44 -12.09 10.07 -1.42
N PHE A 45 -11.23 9.21 -1.95
CA PHE A 45 -9.87 9.54 -2.36
C PHE A 45 -9.79 9.49 -3.88
N ASP A 46 -9.29 10.57 -4.47
CA ASP A 46 -9.12 10.71 -5.91
C ASP A 46 -7.67 10.52 -6.35
N ALA A 47 -7.48 10.27 -7.65
CA ALA A 47 -6.18 9.94 -8.24
C ALA A 47 -5.30 11.14 -8.61
N ASP A 48 -5.74 12.37 -8.36
CA ASP A 48 -5.04 13.58 -8.84
C ASP A 48 -3.63 13.71 -8.29
N ILE A 49 -3.46 13.46 -7.00
CA ILE A 49 -2.18 13.53 -6.29
C ILE A 49 -2.09 12.34 -5.33
N PRO A 50 -0.96 11.61 -5.30
CA PRO A 50 -0.78 10.49 -4.38
C PRO A 50 -0.91 10.91 -2.91
N TYR A 51 -1.29 9.97 -2.07
CA TYR A 51 -1.38 10.16 -0.62
C TYR A 51 -0.16 9.54 0.06
N LEU A 52 0.54 10.33 0.87
CA LEU A 52 1.68 9.87 1.66
C LEU A 52 1.25 9.70 3.11
N ILE A 53 1.32 8.47 3.60
CA ILE A 53 0.87 8.07 4.92
C ILE A 53 2.06 7.91 5.85
N TYR A 54 2.06 8.69 6.95
CA TYR A 54 2.94 8.53 8.11
C TYR A 54 2.15 7.93 9.27
N ASP A 55 2.80 7.13 10.06
CA ASP A 55 2.19 6.36 11.13
C ASP A 55 1.14 5.40 10.52
N SER A 56 -0.12 5.43 10.94
CA SER A 56 -1.17 4.58 10.39
C SER A 56 -2.31 5.40 9.81
N LEU A 57 -3.00 4.85 8.81
CA LEU A 57 -4.28 5.35 8.34
C LEU A 57 -5.38 4.40 8.84
N VAL A 58 -6.34 4.93 9.60
CA VAL A 58 -7.42 4.12 10.18
C VAL A 58 -8.75 4.51 9.56
N VAL A 59 -9.44 3.54 8.95
CA VAL A 59 -10.85 3.66 8.58
C VAL A 59 -11.67 3.31 9.82
N GLY A 60 -12.30 4.30 10.44
CA GLY A 60 -13.09 4.14 11.66
C GLY A 60 -14.34 3.27 11.46
N PRO A 61 -14.93 2.72 12.55
CA PRO A 61 -16.00 1.71 12.46
C PRO A 61 -17.25 2.15 11.67
N GLU A 62 -17.58 3.45 11.72
CA GLU A 62 -18.77 4.02 11.05
C GLU A 62 -18.44 4.63 9.66
N ALA A 63 -17.17 4.61 9.26
CA ALA A 63 -16.72 5.24 8.04
C ALA A 63 -16.74 4.27 6.85
N LEU A 64 -17.18 4.76 5.70
CA LEU A 64 -16.95 4.19 4.38
C LEU A 64 -15.87 5.01 3.68
N VAL A 65 -14.77 4.37 3.32
CA VAL A 65 -13.72 4.97 2.48
C VAL A 65 -13.80 4.38 1.08
N GLU A 66 -13.85 5.24 0.08
CA GLU A 66 -13.80 4.86 -1.32
C GLU A 66 -12.51 5.37 -1.96
N LEU A 67 -11.82 4.51 -2.70
CA LEU A 67 -10.64 4.86 -3.48
C LEU A 67 -11.00 4.75 -4.96
N ASN A 68 -10.97 5.88 -5.66
CA ASN A 68 -11.24 5.92 -7.10
C ASN A 68 -10.09 5.33 -7.92
N ALA A 69 -10.38 4.94 -9.16
CA ALA A 69 -9.39 4.36 -10.08
C ALA A 69 -8.15 5.25 -10.22
N GLY A 70 -6.98 4.65 -10.11
CA GLY A 70 -5.67 5.32 -10.17
C GLY A 70 -5.19 5.94 -8.85
N THR A 71 -6.01 5.91 -7.78
CA THR A 71 -5.58 6.37 -6.46
C THR A 71 -4.36 5.60 -5.99
N THR A 72 -3.34 6.32 -5.55
CA THR A 72 -2.10 5.73 -5.00
C THR A 72 -1.90 6.15 -3.55
N LEU A 73 -1.80 5.17 -2.66
CA LEU A 73 -1.44 5.35 -1.26
C LEU A 73 -0.01 4.86 -1.04
N MET A 74 0.85 5.76 -0.60
CA MET A 74 2.26 5.51 -0.32
C MET A 74 2.48 5.54 1.19
N PHE A 75 2.97 4.45 1.75
CA PHE A 75 3.16 4.30 3.19
C PHE A 75 4.63 4.43 3.56
N GLN A 76 4.90 5.19 4.61
CA GLN A 76 6.22 5.22 5.24
C GLN A 76 6.49 3.91 6.00
N SER A 77 7.75 3.69 6.32
CA SER A 77 8.17 2.54 7.15
C SER A 77 7.39 2.51 8.47
N ASN A 78 6.91 1.35 8.86
CA ASN A 78 6.05 1.07 10.03
C ASN A 78 4.66 1.74 9.97
N ALA A 79 4.22 2.19 8.81
CA ALA A 79 2.84 2.62 8.60
C ALA A 79 1.99 1.45 8.09
N ASP A 80 0.74 1.36 8.54
CA ASP A 80 -0.23 0.38 8.09
C ASP A 80 -1.58 1.02 7.73
N LEU A 81 -2.41 0.26 7.04
CA LEU A 81 -3.81 0.59 6.83
C LEU A 81 -4.68 -0.31 7.72
N ILE A 82 -5.37 0.29 8.68
CA ILE A 82 -6.27 -0.43 9.59
C ILE A 82 -7.72 -0.14 9.18
N VAL A 83 -8.45 -1.17 8.79
CA VAL A 83 -9.85 -1.05 8.36
C VAL A 83 -10.76 -1.59 9.45
N ARG A 84 -11.48 -0.70 10.13
CA ARG A 84 -12.53 -1.04 11.12
C ARG A 84 -13.93 -0.85 10.55
N GLY A 85 -14.10 0.13 9.67
CA GLY A 85 -15.30 0.40 8.88
C GLY A 85 -15.31 -0.38 7.57
N GLN A 86 -15.57 0.30 6.47
CA GLN A 86 -15.63 -0.30 5.13
C GLN A 86 -14.65 0.38 4.17
N LEU A 87 -13.96 -0.41 3.36
CA LEU A 87 -13.06 0.07 2.32
C LEU A 87 -13.48 -0.48 0.95
N ILE A 88 -13.74 0.43 0.03
CA ILE A 88 -14.09 0.12 -1.36
C ILE A 88 -13.02 0.69 -2.28
N CYS A 89 -12.37 -0.18 -3.03
CA CYS A 89 -11.39 0.20 -4.04
C CYS A 89 -12.01 0.00 -5.43
N ASN A 90 -12.21 1.09 -6.16
CA ASN A 90 -12.85 1.14 -7.47
C ASN A 90 -11.81 1.30 -8.59
N GLY A 91 -10.77 0.47 -8.61
CA GLY A 91 -9.76 0.47 -9.66
C GLY A 91 -10.29 -0.06 -10.99
N THR A 92 -9.50 0.15 -12.03
CA THR A 92 -9.68 -0.49 -13.34
C THR A 92 -8.36 -1.14 -13.76
N ILE A 93 -8.39 -2.03 -14.75
CA ILE A 93 -7.18 -2.71 -15.26
C ILE A 93 -6.13 -1.68 -15.72
N ASP A 94 -6.57 -0.61 -16.37
CA ASP A 94 -5.67 0.44 -16.89
C ASP A 94 -5.25 1.46 -15.81
N ASN A 95 -6.07 1.62 -14.76
CA ASN A 95 -5.83 2.55 -13.65
C ASN A 95 -6.15 1.86 -12.32
N PRO A 96 -5.30 0.93 -11.85
CA PRO A 96 -5.52 0.24 -10.58
C PRO A 96 -5.40 1.19 -9.39
N VAL A 97 -6.04 0.83 -8.29
CA VAL A 97 -5.72 1.43 -7.00
C VAL A 97 -4.43 0.80 -6.50
N VAL A 98 -3.47 1.62 -6.05
CA VAL A 98 -2.14 1.15 -5.66
C VAL A 98 -1.85 1.41 -4.19
N PHE A 99 -1.42 0.37 -3.47
CA PHE A 99 -0.89 0.43 -2.11
C PHE A 99 0.57 0.00 -2.13
N ARG A 100 1.49 0.89 -1.72
CA ARG A 100 2.93 0.65 -1.83
C ARG A 100 3.74 1.37 -0.76
N GLY A 101 5.00 1.02 -0.64
CA GLY A 101 5.95 1.82 0.13
C GLY A 101 6.20 3.21 -0.47
N ALA A 102 6.54 4.17 0.40
CA ALA A 102 6.74 5.57 0.00
C ALA A 102 8.01 5.82 -0.82
N ARG A 103 8.96 4.89 -0.80
CA ARG A 103 10.23 5.07 -1.52
C ARG A 103 10.04 4.88 -3.02
N THR A 104 10.45 5.88 -3.78
CA THR A 104 10.41 5.89 -5.26
C THR A 104 11.80 5.81 -5.89
N ASP A 105 12.85 5.84 -5.05
CA ASP A 105 14.25 5.74 -5.46
C ASP A 105 14.67 4.26 -5.69
N LYS A 106 15.95 4.07 -5.94
CA LYS A 106 16.53 2.75 -6.20
C LYS A 106 17.59 2.42 -5.14
N MET A 107 17.57 1.18 -4.63
CA MET A 107 18.66 0.67 -3.81
C MET A 107 19.95 0.50 -4.63
N PHE A 108 19.80 -0.01 -5.86
CA PHE A 108 20.84 -0.11 -6.88
C PHE A 108 20.27 0.31 -8.23
N PRO A 109 21.10 0.66 -9.23
CA PRO A 109 20.61 1.11 -10.55
C PRO A 109 19.57 0.19 -11.20
N TYR A 110 19.64 -1.11 -10.90
CA TYR A 110 18.75 -2.15 -11.43
C TYR A 110 17.64 -2.57 -10.47
N LEU A 111 17.65 -2.10 -9.20
CA LEU A 111 16.73 -2.55 -8.14
C LEU A 111 16.02 -1.36 -7.50
N PRO A 112 14.84 -1.00 -7.98
CA PRO A 112 14.02 0.02 -7.32
C PRO A 112 13.45 -0.50 -5.99
N TYR A 113 13.30 0.39 -5.00
CA TYR A 113 12.66 0.05 -3.71
C TYR A 113 11.24 -0.46 -3.88
N ASP A 114 10.57 -0.09 -4.94
CA ASP A 114 9.25 -0.56 -5.32
C ASP A 114 9.13 -2.08 -5.53
N ARG A 115 10.26 -2.75 -5.75
CA ARG A 115 10.32 -4.22 -5.87
C ARG A 115 10.73 -4.93 -4.59
N LEU A 116 11.00 -4.19 -3.54
CA LEU A 116 11.42 -4.74 -2.25
C LEU A 116 10.21 -4.89 -1.33
N ASP A 117 10.26 -5.90 -0.50
CA ASP A 117 9.32 -6.12 0.60
C ASP A 117 9.64 -5.23 1.82
N ALA A 118 8.84 -5.34 2.88
CA ALA A 118 9.04 -4.69 4.17
C ALA A 118 9.27 -3.16 4.11
N GLN A 119 8.68 -2.47 3.13
CA GLN A 119 8.74 -1.02 3.01
C GLN A 119 7.68 -0.33 3.88
N TRP A 120 6.62 -1.03 4.23
CA TRP A 120 5.51 -0.64 5.10
C TRP A 120 4.89 -1.89 5.73
N ASP A 121 3.93 -1.75 6.66
CA ASP A 121 3.45 -2.93 7.36
C ASP A 121 2.48 -3.76 6.51
N GLY A 122 1.42 -3.18 5.97
CA GLY A 122 0.40 -3.89 5.19
C GLY A 122 -1.02 -3.40 5.49
N ILE A 123 -2.03 -4.20 5.10
CA ILE A 123 -3.46 -3.91 5.32
C ILE A 123 -4.03 -4.88 6.34
N ARG A 124 -4.65 -4.33 7.40
CA ARG A 124 -5.31 -5.11 8.44
C ARG A 124 -6.79 -4.82 8.46
N ILE A 125 -7.62 -5.84 8.14
CA ILE A 125 -9.07 -5.76 8.19
C ILE A 125 -9.54 -6.33 9.53
N MET A 126 -10.04 -5.44 10.39
CA MET A 126 -10.37 -5.74 11.78
C MET A 126 -11.64 -6.59 11.90
N PRO A 127 -11.87 -7.29 13.03
CA PRO A 127 -13.02 -8.20 13.21
C PRO A 127 -14.38 -7.57 12.88
N GLU A 128 -14.58 -6.32 13.23
CA GLU A 128 -15.83 -5.58 13.02
C GLU A 128 -16.08 -5.10 11.59
N SER A 129 -15.05 -5.11 10.72
CA SER A 129 -15.12 -4.63 9.35
C SER A 129 -15.66 -5.70 8.40
N PHE A 130 -16.62 -5.35 7.55
CA PHE A 130 -17.23 -6.23 6.54
C PHE A 130 -17.52 -5.50 5.23
N GLY A 131 -17.78 -6.29 4.17
CA GLY A 131 -18.19 -5.76 2.88
C GLY A 131 -17.11 -4.96 2.17
N ASN A 132 -15.84 -5.26 2.46
CA ASN A 132 -14.73 -4.63 1.76
C ASN A 132 -14.63 -5.19 0.34
N VAL A 133 -14.50 -4.31 -0.66
CA VAL A 133 -14.43 -4.69 -2.07
C VAL A 133 -13.19 -4.07 -2.70
N PHE A 134 -12.35 -4.91 -3.28
CA PHE A 134 -11.12 -4.51 -3.96
C PHE A 134 -11.22 -4.90 -5.44
N GLU A 135 -11.54 -3.94 -6.29
CA GLU A 135 -11.59 -4.11 -7.74
C GLU A 135 -10.33 -3.52 -8.36
N SER A 136 -9.58 -4.33 -9.11
CA SER A 136 -8.35 -3.92 -9.81
C SER A 136 -7.38 -3.17 -8.90
N VAL A 137 -6.86 -3.87 -7.89
CA VAL A 137 -5.96 -3.32 -6.87
C VAL A 137 -4.57 -3.95 -7.00
N ASP A 138 -3.54 -3.14 -6.80
CA ASP A 138 -2.14 -3.55 -6.70
C ASP A 138 -1.61 -3.26 -5.30
N ILE A 139 -1.30 -4.30 -4.53
CA ILE A 139 -0.76 -4.19 -3.17
C ILE A 139 0.64 -4.80 -3.17
N HIS A 140 1.67 -4.01 -2.85
CA HIS A 140 3.03 -4.53 -2.83
C HIS A 140 3.96 -3.80 -1.86
N GLY A 141 5.09 -4.43 -1.60
CA GLY A 141 6.18 -3.87 -0.80
C GLY A 141 5.94 -3.90 0.70
N GLY A 142 4.90 -4.59 1.19
CA GLY A 142 4.58 -4.68 2.61
C GLY A 142 5.39 -5.71 3.40
N SER A 143 5.31 -5.63 4.72
CA SER A 143 5.74 -6.72 5.60
C SER A 143 4.76 -7.90 5.48
N TYR A 144 3.48 -7.63 5.38
CA TYR A 144 2.43 -8.55 4.93
C TYR A 144 1.56 -7.84 3.88
N GLY A 145 0.72 -8.61 3.18
CA GLY A 145 -0.22 -8.03 2.23
C GLY A 145 -1.52 -7.63 2.91
N ILE A 146 -2.46 -8.58 3.04
CA ILE A 146 -3.75 -8.38 3.69
C ILE A 146 -3.93 -9.42 4.80
N GLU A 147 -4.23 -8.95 6.00
CA GLU A 147 -4.64 -9.78 7.13
C GLU A 147 -6.10 -9.52 7.49
N CYS A 148 -6.92 -10.57 7.50
CA CYS A 148 -8.31 -10.55 7.94
C CYS A 148 -8.47 -11.49 9.12
N SER A 149 -9.00 -11.01 10.25
CA SER A 149 -9.15 -11.81 11.45
C SER A 149 -10.57 -11.89 11.96
N LEU A 150 -10.90 -13.06 12.50
CA LEU A 150 -12.01 -13.45 13.36
C LEU A 150 -13.31 -12.65 13.21
N ALA A 151 -14.14 -12.98 12.21
CA ALA A 151 -15.38 -12.24 12.00
C ALA A 151 -16.61 -13.10 11.76
N GLY A 152 -16.47 -14.42 11.76
CA GLY A 152 -17.54 -15.33 11.34
C GLY A 152 -17.66 -15.40 9.80
N ILE A 153 -18.62 -16.20 9.35
CA ILE A 153 -18.77 -16.60 7.94
C ILE A 153 -20.09 -16.16 7.31
N GLU A 154 -20.88 -15.37 8.01
CA GLU A 154 -22.23 -14.99 7.54
C GLU A 154 -22.19 -13.97 6.39
N TYR A 155 -21.14 -13.15 6.36
CA TYR A 155 -20.96 -12.10 5.36
C TYR A 155 -19.53 -12.09 4.84
N TYR A 156 -19.32 -11.77 3.56
CA TYR A 156 -17.98 -11.57 3.04
C TYR A 156 -17.30 -10.40 3.73
N LYS A 157 -16.16 -10.70 4.32
CA LYS A 157 -15.27 -9.71 4.90
C LYS A 157 -14.49 -8.96 3.84
N LEU A 158 -14.01 -9.71 2.85
CA LEU A 158 -13.23 -9.20 1.72
C LEU A 158 -13.66 -9.88 0.42
N GLN A 159 -13.92 -9.09 -0.59
CA GLN A 159 -14.09 -9.53 -1.97
C GLN A 159 -13.02 -8.86 -2.82
N MET A 160 -12.26 -9.63 -3.58
CA MET A 160 -11.23 -9.13 -4.49
C MET A 160 -11.46 -9.62 -5.90
N HIS A 161 -11.37 -8.70 -6.85
CA HIS A 161 -11.49 -9.01 -8.27
C HIS A 161 -10.34 -8.33 -9.03
N ASN A 162 -9.77 -9.04 -10.03
CA ASN A 162 -8.75 -8.51 -10.94
C ASN A 162 -7.56 -7.85 -10.21
N SER A 163 -7.20 -8.37 -9.05
CA SER A 163 -6.29 -7.72 -8.11
C SER A 163 -5.04 -8.55 -7.87
N LYS A 164 -3.97 -7.91 -7.43
CA LYS A 164 -2.72 -8.60 -7.10
C LYS A 164 -2.14 -8.12 -5.77
N VAL A 165 -1.53 -9.07 -5.05
CA VAL A 165 -0.77 -8.83 -3.82
C VAL A 165 0.58 -9.52 -3.96
N HIS A 166 1.66 -8.77 -3.91
CA HIS A 166 2.99 -9.31 -4.17
C HIS A 166 4.12 -8.57 -3.46
N ASN A 167 5.32 -9.16 -3.48
CA ASN A 167 6.53 -8.58 -2.88
C ASN A 167 6.31 -8.21 -1.41
N VAL A 168 5.97 -9.21 -0.60
CA VAL A 168 5.77 -9.06 0.85
C VAL A 168 6.68 -10.02 1.61
N SER A 169 7.14 -9.63 2.80
CA SER A 169 8.09 -10.45 3.58
C SER A 169 7.42 -11.57 4.40
N ALA A 170 6.12 -11.46 4.67
CA ALA A 170 5.32 -12.50 5.31
C ALA A 170 4.24 -13.04 4.35
N ASP A 171 3.01 -13.31 4.82
CA ASP A 171 1.92 -13.82 4.01
C ASP A 171 1.33 -12.71 3.11
N ALA A 172 1.04 -13.03 1.83
CA ALA A 172 0.40 -12.07 0.93
C ALA A 172 -1.09 -11.91 1.25
N LEU A 173 -1.77 -13.01 1.55
CA LEU A 173 -3.15 -13.01 2.07
C LEU A 173 -3.26 -13.96 3.25
N ARG A 174 -3.81 -13.47 4.36
CA ARG A 174 -4.16 -14.28 5.52
C ARG A 174 -5.61 -14.05 5.92
N MET A 175 -6.39 -15.13 5.97
CA MET A 175 -7.80 -15.14 6.35
C MET A 175 -8.00 -16.09 7.52
N ASP A 176 -8.27 -15.57 8.72
CA ASP A 176 -8.50 -16.35 9.92
C ASP A 176 -9.99 -16.34 10.31
N TYR A 177 -10.69 -17.47 10.13
CA TYR A 177 -12.11 -17.68 10.49
C TYR A 177 -13.05 -16.58 9.96
N CYS A 178 -12.93 -16.22 8.70
CA CYS A 178 -13.77 -15.24 8.04
C CYS A 178 -14.12 -15.69 6.60
N ALA A 179 -15.06 -14.99 5.96
CA ALA A 179 -15.46 -15.29 4.58
C ALA A 179 -14.79 -14.33 3.59
N GLY A 180 -14.28 -14.87 2.49
CA GLY A 180 -13.65 -14.13 1.39
C GLY A 180 -14.05 -14.66 0.03
N ARG A 181 -14.04 -13.77 -0.97
CA ARG A 181 -14.24 -14.12 -2.37
C ARG A 181 -13.14 -13.53 -3.24
N PHE A 182 -12.50 -14.39 -4.06
CA PHE A 182 -11.35 -14.00 -4.85
C PHE A 182 -11.52 -14.47 -6.30
N VAL A 183 -11.62 -13.53 -7.25
CA VAL A 183 -11.82 -13.82 -8.66
C VAL A 183 -10.74 -13.13 -9.48
N ASN A 184 -10.01 -13.92 -10.28
CA ASN A 184 -8.93 -13.40 -11.12
C ASN A 184 -7.88 -12.60 -10.32
N CYS A 185 -7.42 -13.18 -9.21
CA CYS A 185 -6.43 -12.54 -8.32
C CYS A 185 -5.09 -13.27 -8.40
N GLU A 186 -4.02 -12.51 -8.23
CA GLU A 186 -2.65 -12.99 -8.10
C GLU A 186 -2.12 -12.74 -6.69
N PHE A 187 -1.61 -13.79 -6.06
CA PHE A 187 -0.86 -13.71 -4.80
C PHE A 187 0.52 -14.34 -5.03
N SER A 188 1.56 -13.52 -5.04
CA SER A 188 2.88 -13.98 -5.47
C SER A 188 4.02 -13.32 -4.70
N ASN A 189 5.21 -13.92 -4.80
CA ASN A 189 6.45 -13.39 -4.25
C ASN A 189 6.33 -12.96 -2.77
N ALA A 190 5.80 -13.89 -1.95
CA ALA A 190 5.69 -13.76 -0.51
C ALA A 190 6.83 -14.51 0.19
N GLY A 191 7.41 -13.91 1.22
CA GLY A 191 8.42 -14.57 2.06
C GLY A 191 7.83 -15.64 2.98
N GLY A 192 6.53 -15.50 3.34
CA GLY A 192 5.70 -16.52 3.97
C GLY A 192 4.89 -17.30 2.93
N ASN A 193 3.59 -17.46 3.17
CA ASN A 193 2.68 -18.10 2.23
C ASN A 193 2.06 -17.07 1.28
N CYS A 194 1.83 -17.46 0.02
CA CYS A 194 1.06 -16.60 -0.88
C CYS A 194 -0.39 -16.47 -0.39
N VAL A 195 -0.99 -17.55 0.15
CA VAL A 195 -2.33 -17.55 0.72
C VAL A 195 -2.37 -18.45 1.94
N THR A 196 -2.86 -17.93 3.05
CA THR A 196 -3.15 -18.67 4.29
C THR A 196 -4.63 -18.54 4.62
N LEU A 197 -5.36 -19.66 4.59
CA LEU A 197 -6.77 -19.76 4.94
C LEU A 197 -6.94 -20.68 6.15
N ILE A 198 -7.42 -20.16 7.27
CA ILE A 198 -7.63 -20.93 8.49
C ILE A 198 -9.11 -20.89 8.83
N GLY A 199 -9.83 -21.96 8.53
CA GLY A 199 -11.28 -22.01 8.72
C GLY A 199 -12.02 -21.02 7.82
N GLY A 200 -13.29 -20.69 8.16
CA GLY A 200 -14.07 -19.73 7.39
C GLY A 200 -14.68 -20.32 6.09
N TYR A 201 -15.12 -19.42 5.21
CA TYR A 201 -15.66 -19.75 3.90
C TYR A 201 -14.99 -18.89 2.83
N ASN A 202 -14.28 -19.51 1.92
CA ASN A 202 -13.50 -18.80 0.90
C ASN A 202 -13.75 -19.43 -0.48
N GLU A 203 -14.01 -18.60 -1.50
CA GLU A 203 -14.25 -19.01 -2.88
C GLU A 203 -13.50 -18.14 -3.91
#